data_35749f86baa4dd4b04e4356fd56105c6
#
_entry.id   35749f86baa4dd4b04e4356fd56105c6
#
_cell.length_a   1.000
_cell.length_b   1.000
_cell.length_c   1.000
_cell.angle_alpha   90.00
_cell.angle_beta   90.00
_cell.angle_gamma   90.00
#
_symmetry.space_group_name_H-M   'P 1'
#
loop_
_entity.id
_entity.type
_entity.pdbx_description
1 polymer ?
#
loop_
_entity_poly.entity_id
_entity_poly.type
_entity_poly.pdbx_seq_one_letter_code
_entity_poly.pdbx_strand_id
1 'polypeptide(L)'
;MPDPTRAEARALLHEWNASPSLRKHGVLVEAGVRGYAADDGLDPATIDRWGIAGLLHDLDYERFPDAATHGAVGADELATRGYPQEVVDAVRRHNDALGIARTTRLDHLVYACDELAGFLVAVALMRPTRRLEDVEPANVRKRMKDKAFARAVPRDMLLAGADELGLDFDEHAARLIRYLGAVALEVGL
;
A
#
# COMPACT_ATOMS: atom_id res chain seq x y z
N MET A 1 16.98 -19.84 -5.49
CA MET A 1 16.05 -19.72 -6.64
C MET A 1 16.00 -18.25 -7.03
N PRO A 2 15.69 -17.90 -8.28
CA PRO A 2 15.47 -16.48 -8.60
C PRO A 2 14.27 -15.93 -7.79
N ASP A 3 14.29 -14.62 -7.52
CA ASP A 3 13.18 -13.96 -6.83
C ASP A 3 11.90 -14.12 -7.67
N PRO A 4 10.71 -14.25 -7.03
CA PRO A 4 9.43 -14.27 -7.72
C PRO A 4 9.22 -13.00 -8.54
N THR A 5 8.71 -13.16 -9.75
CA THR A 5 8.40 -12.06 -10.65
C THR A 5 7.10 -11.36 -10.26
N ARG A 6 6.91 -10.10 -10.72
CA ARG A 6 5.63 -9.39 -10.57
C ARG A 6 4.44 -10.17 -11.12
N ALA A 7 4.62 -10.92 -12.23
CA ALA A 7 3.56 -11.71 -12.83
C ALA A 7 3.13 -12.88 -11.92
N GLU A 8 4.08 -13.56 -11.29
CA GLU A 8 3.82 -14.61 -10.30
C GLU A 8 3.16 -14.04 -9.04
N ALA A 9 3.62 -12.89 -8.56
CA ALA A 9 2.99 -12.19 -7.43
C ALA A 9 1.54 -11.79 -7.73
N ARG A 10 1.24 -11.28 -8.94
CA ARG A 10 -0.15 -10.99 -9.37
C ARG A 10 -1.00 -12.25 -9.45
N ALA A 11 -0.47 -13.35 -9.95
CA ALA A 11 -1.18 -14.62 -9.98
C ALA A 11 -1.53 -15.09 -8.56
N LEU A 12 -0.60 -14.96 -7.62
CA LEU A 12 -0.82 -15.28 -6.21
C LEU A 12 -1.89 -14.36 -5.57
N LEU A 13 -1.83 -13.04 -5.83
CA LEU A 13 -2.88 -12.11 -5.39
C LEU A 13 -4.26 -12.55 -5.89
N HIS A 14 -4.38 -12.97 -7.16
CA HIS A 14 -5.63 -13.44 -7.73
C HIS A 14 -6.08 -14.81 -7.19
N GLU A 15 -5.16 -15.67 -6.81
CA GLU A 15 -5.45 -16.95 -6.15
C GLU A 15 -6.07 -16.74 -4.76
N TRP A 16 -5.57 -15.75 -4.02
CA TRP A 16 -5.96 -15.52 -2.64
C TRP A 16 -7.15 -14.57 -2.47
N ASN A 17 -7.31 -13.61 -3.37
CA ASN A 17 -8.35 -12.59 -3.29
C ASN A 17 -9.28 -12.65 -4.52
N ALA A 18 -10.57 -12.91 -4.31
CA ALA A 18 -11.61 -12.82 -5.32
C ALA A 18 -12.06 -11.37 -5.52
N SER A 19 -12.00 -10.54 -4.48
CA SER A 19 -12.42 -9.14 -4.46
C SER A 19 -11.62 -8.27 -5.44
N PRO A 20 -12.28 -7.66 -6.46
CA PRO A 20 -11.61 -6.70 -7.34
C PRO A 20 -11.08 -5.47 -6.58
N SER A 21 -11.73 -5.10 -5.47
CA SER A 21 -11.35 -3.95 -4.64
C SER A 21 -10.00 -4.19 -3.98
N LEU A 22 -9.79 -5.35 -3.37
CA LEU A 22 -8.51 -5.71 -2.73
C LEU A 22 -7.38 -5.85 -3.75
N ARG A 23 -7.66 -6.45 -4.92
CA ARG A 23 -6.68 -6.54 -6.01
C ARG A 23 -6.23 -5.17 -6.50
N LYS A 24 -7.18 -4.23 -6.65
CA LYS A 24 -6.87 -2.83 -7.03
C LYS A 24 -6.08 -2.12 -5.95
N HIS A 25 -6.43 -2.34 -4.68
CA HIS A 25 -5.70 -1.78 -3.55
C HIS A 25 -4.23 -2.23 -3.55
N GLY A 26 -3.96 -3.53 -3.70
CA GLY A 26 -2.60 -4.04 -3.83
C GLY A 26 -1.80 -3.37 -4.97
N VAL A 27 -2.42 -3.17 -6.15
CA VAL A 27 -1.78 -2.46 -7.28
C VAL A 27 -1.47 -1.00 -6.94
N LEU A 28 -2.33 -0.32 -6.19
CA LEU A 28 -2.10 1.06 -5.77
C LEU A 28 -0.95 1.15 -4.76
N VAL A 29 -0.93 0.28 -3.75
CA VAL A 29 0.16 0.26 -2.77
C VAL A 29 1.48 -0.13 -3.44
N GLU A 30 1.48 -1.11 -4.37
CA GLU A 30 2.63 -1.41 -5.24
C GLU A 30 3.16 -0.15 -5.92
N ALA A 31 2.29 0.64 -6.56
CA ALA A 31 2.70 1.85 -7.27
C ALA A 31 3.31 2.90 -6.32
N GLY A 32 2.76 3.05 -5.13
CA GLY A 32 3.30 3.91 -4.09
C GLY A 32 4.70 3.51 -3.66
N VAL A 33 4.89 2.24 -3.28
CA VAL A 33 6.19 1.70 -2.85
C VAL A 33 7.24 1.81 -3.97
N ARG A 34 6.88 1.47 -5.21
CA ARG A 34 7.76 1.61 -6.39
C ARG A 34 8.16 3.06 -6.64
N GLY A 35 7.21 3.98 -6.51
CA GLY A 35 7.47 5.40 -6.68
C GLY A 35 8.48 5.95 -5.68
N TYR A 36 8.33 5.60 -4.41
CA TYR A 36 9.30 5.96 -3.39
C TYR A 36 10.66 5.29 -3.60
N ALA A 37 10.69 4.00 -3.91
CA ALA A 37 11.92 3.27 -4.18
C ALA A 37 12.71 3.89 -5.36
N ALA A 38 12.00 4.36 -6.40
CA ALA A 38 12.61 5.05 -7.53
C ALA A 38 13.14 6.44 -7.15
N ASP A 39 12.38 7.22 -6.36
CA ASP A 39 12.83 8.53 -5.85
C ASP A 39 14.02 8.38 -4.89
N ASP A 40 14.11 7.27 -4.14
CA ASP A 40 15.26 6.92 -3.29
C ASP A 40 16.50 6.45 -4.13
N GLY A 41 16.35 6.32 -5.46
CA GLY A 41 17.45 5.99 -6.38
C GLY A 41 17.85 4.51 -6.37
N LEU A 42 16.95 3.61 -5.96
CA LEU A 42 17.24 2.18 -5.92
C LEU A 42 17.33 1.59 -7.34
N ASP A 43 18.04 0.47 -7.46
CA ASP A 43 18.15 -0.25 -8.73
C ASP A 43 16.81 -0.91 -9.13
N PRO A 44 16.61 -1.18 -10.45
CA PRO A 44 15.34 -1.70 -10.96
C PRO A 44 14.93 -3.03 -10.31
N ALA A 45 15.85 -3.92 -9.98
CA ALA A 45 15.53 -5.21 -9.37
C ALA A 45 15.03 -5.04 -7.94
N THR A 46 15.61 -4.11 -7.19
CA THR A 46 15.14 -3.75 -5.84
C THR A 46 13.78 -3.05 -5.90
N ILE A 47 13.56 -2.13 -6.86
CA ILE A 47 12.25 -1.48 -7.07
C ILE A 47 11.17 -2.53 -7.36
N ASP A 48 11.47 -3.52 -8.22
CA ASP A 48 10.54 -4.62 -8.52
C ASP A 48 10.22 -5.44 -7.27
N ARG A 49 11.23 -5.84 -6.53
CA ARG A 49 11.07 -6.64 -5.31
C ARG A 49 10.29 -5.90 -4.22
N TRP A 50 10.58 -4.61 -4.00
CA TRP A 50 9.85 -3.79 -3.04
C TRP A 50 8.40 -3.53 -3.47
N GLY A 51 8.15 -3.33 -4.76
CA GLY A 51 6.80 -3.25 -5.30
C GLY A 51 5.96 -4.49 -5.02
N ILE A 52 6.57 -5.67 -5.07
CA ILE A 52 5.89 -6.94 -4.73
C ILE A 52 5.43 -6.95 -3.27
N ALA A 53 6.20 -6.38 -2.33
CA ALA A 53 5.75 -6.26 -0.95
C ALA A 53 4.47 -5.40 -0.85
N GLY A 54 4.43 -4.26 -1.53
CA GLY A 54 3.23 -3.42 -1.61
C GLY A 54 2.05 -4.12 -2.29
N LEU A 55 2.31 -4.89 -3.35
CA LEU A 55 1.26 -5.65 -4.06
C LEU A 55 0.59 -6.71 -3.18
N LEU A 56 1.36 -7.37 -2.31
CA LEU A 56 0.95 -8.53 -1.54
C LEU A 56 0.75 -8.26 -0.05
N HIS A 57 0.82 -6.99 0.41
CA HIS A 57 0.72 -6.70 1.85
C HIS A 57 -0.58 -7.22 2.46
N ASP A 58 -1.69 -7.09 1.72
CA ASP A 58 -3.04 -7.53 2.09
C ASP A 58 -3.42 -8.92 1.51
N LEU A 59 -2.43 -9.77 1.20
CA LEU A 59 -2.65 -11.07 0.56
C LEU A 59 -3.73 -11.90 1.26
N ASP A 60 -3.71 -11.90 2.58
CA ASP A 60 -4.55 -12.74 3.42
C ASP A 60 -5.85 -12.06 3.90
N TYR A 61 -6.02 -10.75 3.65
CA TYR A 61 -7.10 -9.95 4.26
C TYR A 61 -8.51 -10.49 3.97
N GLU A 62 -8.78 -10.97 2.75
CA GLU A 62 -10.11 -11.50 2.39
C GLU A 62 -10.45 -12.79 3.16
N ARG A 63 -9.44 -13.60 3.47
CA ARG A 63 -9.61 -14.89 4.15
C ARG A 63 -9.44 -14.80 5.66
N PHE A 64 -8.60 -13.89 6.13
CA PHE A 64 -8.20 -13.72 7.53
C PHE A 64 -8.23 -12.23 7.95
N PRO A 65 -9.43 -11.60 7.99
CA PRO A 65 -9.56 -10.16 8.26
C PRO A 65 -9.38 -9.79 9.74
N ASP A 66 -9.16 -10.76 10.62
CA ASP A 66 -8.91 -10.50 12.05
C ASP A 66 -7.53 -9.83 12.21
N ALA A 67 -7.52 -8.67 12.85
CA ALA A 67 -6.30 -7.91 13.07
C ALA A 67 -5.18 -8.69 13.79
N ALA A 68 -5.52 -9.71 14.59
CA ALA A 68 -4.52 -10.54 15.26
C ALA A 68 -3.82 -11.55 14.32
N THR A 69 -4.35 -11.78 13.12
CA THR A 69 -3.85 -12.78 12.16
C THR A 69 -3.48 -12.19 10.80
N HIS A 70 -4.16 -11.12 10.41
CA HIS A 70 -3.91 -10.41 9.16
C HIS A 70 -2.44 -9.93 9.07
N GLY A 71 -1.85 -10.10 7.90
CA GLY A 71 -0.44 -9.82 7.63
C GLY A 71 0.50 -10.94 8.09
N ALA A 72 0.18 -11.65 9.19
CA ALA A 72 0.98 -12.77 9.66
C ALA A 72 0.80 -14.01 8.76
N VAL A 73 -0.45 -14.35 8.44
CA VAL A 73 -0.78 -15.51 7.59
C VAL A 73 -0.26 -15.29 6.16
N GLY A 74 -0.45 -14.09 5.61
CA GLY A 74 0.09 -13.71 4.29
C GLY A 74 1.61 -13.83 4.24
N ALA A 75 2.30 -13.32 5.27
CA ALA A 75 3.75 -13.42 5.37
C ALA A 75 4.24 -14.87 5.46
N ASP A 76 3.55 -15.74 6.21
CA ASP A 76 3.90 -17.17 6.30
C ASP A 76 3.73 -17.89 4.95
N GLU A 77 2.68 -17.56 4.19
CA GLU A 77 2.48 -18.07 2.84
C GLU A 77 3.61 -17.62 1.90
N LEU A 78 3.98 -16.33 1.95
CA LEU A 78 5.08 -15.80 1.14
C LEU A 78 6.41 -16.49 1.47
N ALA A 79 6.71 -16.69 2.76
CA ALA A 79 7.89 -17.42 3.20
C ALA A 79 7.91 -18.86 2.66
N THR A 80 6.78 -19.57 2.72
CA THR A 80 6.63 -20.92 2.20
C THR A 80 6.86 -21.00 0.69
N ARG A 81 6.47 -19.96 -0.05
CA ARG A 81 6.68 -19.84 -1.51
C ARG A 81 8.07 -19.32 -1.89
N GLY A 82 8.93 -19.05 -0.93
CA GLY A 82 10.31 -18.65 -1.16
C GLY A 82 10.49 -17.17 -1.57
N TYR A 83 9.57 -16.31 -1.17
CA TYR A 83 9.76 -14.86 -1.34
C TYR A 83 10.93 -14.34 -0.48
N PRO A 84 11.64 -13.29 -0.90
CA PRO A 84 12.73 -12.69 -0.13
C PRO A 84 12.29 -12.29 1.28
N GLN A 85 13.17 -12.49 2.27
CA GLN A 85 12.84 -12.25 3.67
C GLN A 85 12.40 -10.80 3.92
N GLU A 86 13.00 -9.81 3.25
CA GLU A 86 12.59 -8.41 3.37
C GLU A 86 11.14 -8.16 2.93
N VAL A 87 10.65 -8.87 1.91
CA VAL A 87 9.25 -8.81 1.46
C VAL A 87 8.32 -9.43 2.51
N VAL A 88 8.68 -10.62 3.00
CA VAL A 88 7.95 -11.34 4.07
C VAL A 88 7.83 -10.48 5.32
N ASP A 89 8.95 -9.86 5.73
CA ASP A 89 8.99 -9.01 6.92
C ASP A 89 8.13 -7.75 6.76
N ALA A 90 8.19 -7.07 5.62
CA ALA A 90 7.40 -5.88 5.37
C ALA A 90 5.89 -6.19 5.36
N VAL A 91 5.49 -7.31 4.73
CA VAL A 91 4.10 -7.78 4.78
C VAL A 91 3.66 -8.07 6.21
N ARG A 92 4.49 -8.68 7.03
CA ARG A 92 4.16 -8.96 8.44
C ARG A 92 4.05 -7.69 9.29
N ARG A 93 4.92 -6.71 9.05
CA ARG A 93 5.08 -5.50 9.88
C ARG A 93 4.14 -4.36 9.52
N HIS A 94 3.39 -4.46 8.39
CA HIS A 94 2.46 -3.39 8.04
C HIS A 94 1.27 -3.30 9.01
N ASN A 95 0.87 -4.42 9.63
CA ASN A 95 -0.24 -4.44 10.56
C ASN A 95 0.23 -4.14 12.01
N ASP A 96 -0.15 -2.97 12.53
CA ASP A 96 0.17 -2.51 13.89
C ASP A 96 -0.34 -3.45 14.99
N ALA A 97 -1.44 -4.17 14.75
CA ALA A 97 -2.04 -5.05 15.75
C ALA A 97 -1.15 -6.26 16.10
N LEU A 98 -0.19 -6.60 15.24
CA LEU A 98 0.79 -7.65 15.52
C LEU A 98 1.90 -7.20 16.51
N GLY A 99 2.01 -5.89 16.79
CA GLY A 99 2.97 -5.34 17.74
C GLY A 99 4.44 -5.53 17.32
N ILE A 100 4.71 -5.72 16.04
CA ILE A 100 6.06 -5.93 15.50
C ILE A 100 6.59 -4.61 14.94
N ALA A 101 7.74 -4.15 15.45
CA ALA A 101 8.31 -2.89 15.03
C ALA A 101 8.75 -2.90 13.54
N ARG A 102 8.43 -1.85 12.82
CA ARG A 102 9.00 -1.54 11.51
C ARG A 102 10.43 -1.05 11.67
N THR A 103 11.37 -1.62 10.94
CA THR A 103 12.81 -1.37 11.13
C THR A 103 13.56 -1.05 9.83
N THR A 104 12.94 -1.31 8.70
CA THR A 104 13.54 -1.06 7.38
C THR A 104 12.76 0.01 6.62
N ARG A 105 13.42 0.62 5.63
CA ARG A 105 12.76 1.58 4.73
C ARG A 105 11.56 0.96 4.03
N LEU A 106 11.63 -0.31 3.63
CA LEU A 106 10.53 -1.03 2.99
C LEU A 106 9.34 -1.19 3.94
N ASP A 107 9.58 -1.55 5.21
CA ASP A 107 8.51 -1.69 6.21
C ASP A 107 7.72 -0.38 6.34
N HIS A 108 8.43 0.74 6.47
CA HIS A 108 7.82 2.08 6.59
C HIS A 108 7.08 2.49 5.33
N LEU A 109 7.61 2.15 4.13
CA LEU A 109 6.95 2.48 2.87
C LEU A 109 5.64 1.72 2.67
N VAL A 110 5.61 0.41 2.96
CA VAL A 110 4.38 -0.38 2.85
C VAL A 110 3.31 0.19 3.78
N TYR A 111 3.63 0.41 5.05
CA TYR A 111 2.72 1.01 6.03
C TYR A 111 2.21 2.40 5.63
N ALA A 112 3.11 3.29 5.21
CA ALA A 112 2.74 4.66 4.88
C ALA A 112 1.88 4.76 3.61
N CYS A 113 2.10 3.86 2.64
CA CYS A 113 1.33 3.86 1.39
C CYS A 113 -0.05 3.23 1.53
N ASP A 114 -0.22 2.25 2.42
CA ASP A 114 -1.42 1.42 2.54
C ASP A 114 -2.70 2.26 2.76
N GLU A 115 -2.93 2.73 3.97
CA GLU A 115 -4.16 3.43 4.32
C GLU A 115 -4.36 4.73 3.52
N LEU A 116 -3.26 5.43 3.20
CA LEU A 116 -3.36 6.66 2.42
C LEU A 116 -3.77 6.37 0.97
N ALA A 117 -3.33 5.28 0.34
CA ALA A 117 -3.77 4.92 -1.01
C ALA A 117 -5.29 4.71 -1.07
N GLY A 118 -5.86 3.95 -0.12
CA GLY A 118 -7.30 3.77 -0.02
C GLY A 118 -8.06 5.08 0.22
N PHE A 119 -7.51 5.94 1.08
CA PHE A 119 -8.10 7.25 1.36
C PHE A 119 -8.09 8.18 0.14
N LEU A 120 -6.99 8.21 -0.63
CA LEU A 120 -6.88 9.00 -1.86
C LEU A 120 -7.89 8.57 -2.92
N VAL A 121 -8.08 7.26 -3.08
CA VAL A 121 -9.13 6.71 -3.97
C VAL A 121 -10.51 7.21 -3.55
N ALA A 122 -10.83 7.13 -2.25
CA ALA A 122 -12.11 7.62 -1.74
C ALA A 122 -12.29 9.12 -2.02
N VAL A 123 -11.24 9.93 -1.87
CA VAL A 123 -11.27 11.38 -2.20
C VAL A 123 -11.49 11.59 -3.70
N ALA A 124 -10.79 10.84 -4.57
CA ALA A 124 -10.95 10.93 -6.02
C ALA A 124 -12.38 10.62 -6.46
N LEU A 125 -12.97 9.55 -5.93
CA LEU A 125 -14.34 9.13 -6.24
C LEU A 125 -15.41 10.17 -5.84
N MET A 126 -15.11 11.06 -4.92
CA MET A 126 -15.99 12.19 -4.55
C MET A 126 -15.85 13.40 -5.48
N ARG A 127 -14.86 13.41 -6.38
CA ARG A 127 -14.72 14.47 -7.38
C ARG A 127 -15.70 14.23 -8.53
N PRO A 128 -16.19 15.28 -9.21
CA PRO A 128 -17.04 15.11 -10.40
C PRO A 128 -16.37 14.27 -11.50
N THR A 129 -15.06 14.41 -11.67
CA THR A 129 -14.25 13.71 -12.67
C THR A 129 -13.90 12.28 -12.25
N ARG A 130 -13.91 11.98 -10.95
CA ARG A 130 -13.47 10.72 -10.34
C ARG A 130 -12.02 10.33 -10.67
N ARG A 131 -11.16 11.33 -10.97
CA ARG A 131 -9.76 11.11 -11.36
C ARG A 131 -8.82 11.45 -10.22
N LEU A 132 -7.79 10.64 -10.02
CA LEU A 132 -6.74 10.88 -9.03
C LEU A 132 -5.95 12.16 -9.34
N GLU A 133 -5.71 12.46 -10.61
CA GLU A 133 -4.97 13.65 -11.03
C GLU A 133 -5.62 14.99 -10.61
N ASP A 134 -6.92 14.97 -10.29
CA ASP A 134 -7.65 16.14 -9.81
C ASP A 134 -7.68 16.24 -8.29
N VAL A 135 -7.02 15.33 -7.58
CA VAL A 135 -6.89 15.34 -6.13
C VAL A 135 -5.65 16.16 -5.74
N GLU A 136 -5.84 17.11 -4.84
CA GLU A 136 -4.77 17.90 -4.25
C GLU A 136 -4.66 17.62 -2.75
N PRO A 137 -3.48 17.75 -2.12
CA PRO A 137 -3.31 17.55 -0.68
C PRO A 137 -4.33 18.33 0.19
N ALA A 138 -4.68 19.55 -0.22
CA ALA A 138 -5.70 20.35 0.46
C ALA A 138 -7.08 19.67 0.47
N ASN A 139 -7.44 18.94 -0.59
CA ASN A 139 -8.68 18.14 -0.64
C ASN A 139 -8.62 16.98 0.36
N VAL A 140 -7.45 16.32 0.47
CA VAL A 140 -7.21 15.23 1.41
C VAL A 140 -7.36 15.73 2.83
N ARG A 141 -6.65 16.81 3.23
CA ARG A 141 -6.78 17.43 4.56
C ARG A 141 -8.21 17.86 4.89
N LYS A 142 -8.95 18.40 3.92
CA LYS A 142 -10.36 18.73 4.10
C LYS A 142 -11.19 17.52 4.45
N ARG A 143 -10.99 16.39 3.73
CA ARG A 143 -11.72 15.14 3.97
C ARG A 143 -11.33 14.44 5.26
N MET A 144 -10.07 14.57 5.69
CA MET A 144 -9.63 14.07 6.99
C MET A 144 -10.43 14.66 8.17
N LYS A 145 -10.93 15.91 8.04
CA LYS A 145 -11.76 16.55 9.07
C LYS A 145 -13.17 15.99 9.14
N ASP A 146 -13.65 15.37 8.08
CA ASP A 146 -14.96 14.71 8.02
C ASP A 146 -14.87 13.29 8.56
N LYS A 147 -15.31 13.10 9.81
CA LYS A 147 -15.26 11.79 10.49
C LYS A 147 -16.17 10.74 9.86
N ALA A 148 -17.21 11.14 9.10
CA ALA A 148 -18.11 10.22 8.43
C ALA A 148 -17.54 9.72 7.09
N PHE A 149 -16.67 10.51 6.46
CA PHE A 149 -16.02 10.15 5.21
C PHE A 149 -14.96 9.07 5.43
N ALA A 150 -14.98 8.00 4.64
CA ALA A 150 -14.04 6.86 4.73
C ALA A 150 -13.77 6.46 6.20
N ARG A 151 -14.86 6.22 6.95
CA ARG A 151 -14.83 6.05 8.42
C ARG A 151 -13.96 4.88 8.88
N ALA A 152 -13.76 3.89 8.02
CA ALA A 152 -12.93 2.72 8.32
C ALA A 152 -11.42 3.04 8.33
N VAL A 153 -11.00 4.15 7.69
CA VAL A 153 -9.58 4.55 7.64
C VAL A 153 -9.21 5.39 8.87
N PRO A 154 -8.34 4.91 9.77
CA PRO A 154 -7.91 5.66 10.94
C PRO A 154 -7.06 6.87 10.54
N ARG A 155 -7.42 8.06 11.00
CA ARG A 155 -6.74 9.32 10.61
C ARG A 155 -5.35 9.47 11.21
N ASP A 156 -5.15 8.91 12.37
CA ASP A 156 -3.86 8.83 13.05
C ASP A 156 -2.86 7.97 12.27
N MET A 157 -3.29 6.86 11.65
CA MET A 157 -2.42 6.04 10.79
C MET A 157 -1.96 6.82 9.55
N LEU A 158 -2.83 7.65 8.94
CA LEU A 158 -2.46 8.49 7.81
C LEU A 158 -1.34 9.49 8.17
N LEU A 159 -1.40 10.07 9.37
CA LEU A 159 -0.37 10.99 9.85
C LEU A 159 0.90 10.25 10.26
N ALA A 160 0.74 9.12 10.98
CA ALA A 160 1.86 8.29 11.39
C ALA A 160 2.69 7.79 10.19
N GLY A 161 2.03 7.40 9.09
CA GLY A 161 2.73 7.01 7.86
C GLY A 161 3.65 8.11 7.31
N ALA A 162 3.19 9.36 7.28
CA ALA A 162 4.01 10.50 6.87
C ALA A 162 5.18 10.75 7.85
N ASP A 163 4.88 10.72 9.15
CA ASP A 163 5.87 10.93 10.22
C ASP A 163 6.98 9.85 10.17
N GLU A 164 6.63 8.58 9.95
CA GLU A 164 7.58 7.47 9.82
C GLU A 164 8.49 7.61 8.60
N LEU A 165 8.01 8.29 7.54
CA LEU A 165 8.84 8.61 6.38
C LEU A 165 9.68 9.88 6.58
N GLY A 166 9.47 10.63 7.66
CA GLY A 166 10.12 11.92 7.90
C GLY A 166 9.62 13.03 6.97
N LEU A 167 8.37 12.93 6.49
CA LEU A 167 7.76 13.85 5.53
C LEU A 167 6.61 14.66 6.17
N ASP A 168 6.40 15.89 5.66
CA ASP A 168 5.12 16.54 5.88
C ASP A 168 3.99 15.76 5.19
N PHE A 169 2.81 15.73 5.82
CA PHE A 169 1.68 14.98 5.28
C PHE A 169 1.26 15.43 3.88
N ASP A 170 1.30 16.74 3.57
CA ASP A 170 0.91 17.24 2.24
C ASP A 170 1.95 16.80 1.18
N GLU A 171 3.21 16.75 1.56
CA GLU A 171 4.28 16.22 0.70
C GLU A 171 4.08 14.72 0.45
N HIS A 172 3.82 13.93 1.49
CA HIS A 172 3.52 12.50 1.34
C HIS A 172 2.30 12.28 0.44
N ALA A 173 1.19 13.00 0.68
CA ALA A 173 -0.01 12.91 -0.12
C ALA A 173 0.24 13.30 -1.60
N ALA A 174 0.99 14.39 -1.85
CA ALA A 174 1.32 14.82 -3.20
C ALA A 174 2.17 13.78 -3.97
N ARG A 175 3.18 13.20 -3.31
CA ARG A 175 3.99 12.15 -3.89
C ARG A 175 3.14 10.92 -4.23
N LEU A 176 2.32 10.47 -3.28
CA LEU A 176 1.51 9.28 -3.47
C LEU A 176 0.46 9.49 -4.58
N ILE A 177 -0.23 10.65 -4.65
CA ILE A 177 -1.12 11.00 -5.77
C ILE A 177 -0.41 10.83 -7.12
N ARG A 178 0.82 11.34 -7.24
CA ARG A 178 1.63 11.22 -8.47
C ARG A 178 1.94 9.76 -8.82
N TYR A 179 2.35 8.94 -7.83
CA TYR A 179 2.70 7.54 -8.07
C TYR A 179 1.47 6.70 -8.45
N LEU A 180 0.37 6.90 -7.74
CA LEU A 180 -0.89 6.20 -8.03
C LEU A 180 -1.47 6.60 -9.39
N GLY A 181 -1.23 7.83 -9.82
CA GLY A 181 -1.63 8.32 -11.16
C GLY A 181 -1.06 7.48 -12.29
N ALA A 182 0.14 6.90 -12.13
CA ALA A 182 0.76 6.03 -13.14
C ALA A 182 -0.03 4.75 -13.41
N VAL A 183 -0.84 4.28 -12.46
CA VAL A 183 -1.65 3.05 -12.56
C VAL A 183 -3.16 3.33 -12.52
N ALA A 184 -3.57 4.61 -12.56
CA ALA A 184 -4.97 5.01 -12.42
C ALA A 184 -5.88 4.31 -13.43
N LEU A 185 -5.49 4.24 -14.71
CA LEU A 185 -6.24 3.55 -15.75
C LEU A 185 -6.37 2.03 -15.50
N GLU A 186 -5.33 1.40 -14.95
CA GLU A 186 -5.35 -0.04 -14.63
C GLU A 186 -6.39 -0.36 -13.55
N VAL A 187 -6.57 0.54 -12.60
CA VAL A 187 -7.52 0.36 -11.48
C VAL A 187 -8.90 1.01 -11.73
N GLY A 188 -9.06 1.72 -12.84
CA GLY A 188 -10.33 2.32 -13.25
C GLY A 188 -10.64 3.65 -12.55
N LEU A 189 -9.62 4.51 -12.37
CA LEU A 189 -9.66 5.86 -11.82
C LEU A 189 -9.27 6.91 -12.85
#